data_da63b8eed4b482dbbf6cf17fd32e5b16
#
_entry.id   da63b8eed4b482dbbf6cf17fd32e5b16
#
_cell.length_a   1.000
_cell.length_b   1.000
_cell.length_c   1.000
_cell.angle_alpha   90.00
_cell.angle_beta   90.00
_cell.angle_gamma   90.00
#
_symmetry.space_group_name_H-M   'P 1'
#
loop_
_entity.id
_entity.type
_entity.pdbx_description
1 polymer ?
#
loop_
_entity_poly.entity_id
_entity_poly.type
_entity_poly.pdbx_seq_one_letter_code
_entity_poly.pdbx_strand_id
1 'polypeptide(L)'
;MARFLHLSDVHLGFDRYENAERTKDFFFAFQDALEKYAIAESVDFVIIAGDLFEHRQILPATLNQAQIGLELLQRANIPVLAIEGNHDNLPYGTRTSWLRYLSDSGLLILLEPNAQQTYDRWTPETRQGGYIDLPCDVRVIGSRWYGASAPKAILQLAESIQKLPTPPTYQIMLFHHGLEGQISRYSGALKYEELQPLKDAGIDYLALGHIHKQYTAEGWIFNPGSTEANSIAEGQDQNPRGVYLVTLENGEINAELKRDYYQRPIIRLKLKVNKEQTQEEVEEVAVEKVSKEKDQMRGAIVELRIEGQLGFNRLDINVRQLRQKLHQKSEALIFLLKYEVTGTEYESPFPKGGEPPKREEIEQQVFEDLLSANTNYQHQAEPLAKGLRVLKEQILESEHPSVLYQFIEQLLTEEESS
;
A
#
# COMPACT_ATOMS: atom_id res chain seq x y z
N MET A 1 -26.88 15.51 15.69
CA MET A 1 -25.40 15.32 15.68
C MET A 1 -25.13 13.83 15.55
N ALA A 2 -24.30 13.45 14.60
CA ALA A 2 -23.79 12.08 14.48
C ALA A 2 -22.27 12.12 14.47
N ARG A 3 -21.64 11.10 15.05
CA ARG A 3 -20.18 11.01 15.16
C ARG A 3 -19.71 9.62 14.75
N PHE A 4 -18.71 9.53 13.90
CA PHE A 4 -18.21 8.23 13.44
C PHE A 4 -16.70 8.23 13.18
N LEU A 5 -16.12 7.02 13.16
CA LEU A 5 -14.73 6.81 12.78
C LEU A 5 -14.66 6.25 11.37
N HIS A 6 -13.86 6.89 10.48
CA HIS A 6 -13.60 6.42 9.12
C HIS A 6 -12.18 5.88 9.03
N LEU A 7 -12.08 4.56 8.76
CA LEU A 7 -10.85 3.84 8.45
C LEU A 7 -10.89 3.32 7.02
N SER A 8 -9.72 3.16 6.42
CA SER A 8 -9.50 2.41 5.19
C SER A 8 -8.11 1.78 5.22
N ASP A 9 -7.85 0.83 4.33
CA ASP A 9 -6.51 0.30 4.08
C ASP A 9 -5.82 -0.16 5.38
N VAL A 10 -6.52 -1.01 6.14
CA VAL A 10 -6.04 -1.55 7.42
C VAL A 10 -4.98 -2.63 7.19
N HIS A 11 -5.10 -3.42 6.12
CA HIS A 11 -4.14 -4.41 5.65
C HIS A 11 -3.71 -5.43 6.71
N LEU A 12 -4.64 -5.97 7.50
CA LEU A 12 -4.34 -7.06 8.43
C LEU A 12 -3.74 -8.25 7.67
N GLY A 13 -2.66 -8.80 8.21
CA GLY A 13 -1.92 -9.86 7.55
C GLY A 13 -0.80 -9.38 6.63
N PHE A 14 -0.49 -8.07 6.63
CA PHE A 14 0.64 -7.50 5.89
C PHE A 14 1.94 -8.24 6.18
N ASP A 15 2.63 -8.73 5.15
CA ASP A 15 3.79 -9.63 5.26
C ASP A 15 5.06 -9.13 4.57
N ARG A 16 5.05 -7.91 4.07
CA ARG A 16 6.23 -7.29 3.46
C ARG A 16 7.40 -7.26 4.44
N TYR A 17 8.59 -7.44 3.95
CA TYR A 17 9.85 -7.57 4.69
C TYR A 17 10.04 -8.91 5.41
N GLU A 18 9.18 -9.92 5.20
CA GLU A 18 9.30 -11.25 5.82
C GLU A 18 9.52 -11.18 7.34
N ASN A 19 8.83 -10.26 8.00
CA ASN A 19 8.99 -9.97 9.42
C ASN A 19 7.63 -10.03 10.15
N ALA A 20 7.46 -11.05 11.01
CA ALA A 20 6.23 -11.31 11.74
C ALA A 20 5.83 -10.17 12.71
N GLU A 21 6.80 -9.43 13.25
CA GLU A 21 6.50 -8.26 14.10
C GLU A 21 5.82 -7.16 13.29
N ARG A 22 6.20 -7.04 12.00
CA ARG A 22 5.57 -6.08 11.10
C ARG A 22 4.09 -6.39 10.85
N THR A 23 3.74 -7.66 10.75
CA THR A 23 2.34 -8.11 10.66
C THR A 23 1.55 -7.72 11.91
N LYS A 24 2.17 -7.79 13.09
CA LYS A 24 1.55 -7.36 14.34
C LYS A 24 1.35 -5.84 14.42
N ASP A 25 2.22 -5.04 13.79
CA ASP A 25 2.10 -3.58 13.80
C ASP A 25 0.76 -3.12 13.19
N PHE A 26 0.31 -3.74 12.11
CA PHE A 26 -0.98 -3.43 11.49
C PHE A 26 -2.15 -3.74 12.43
N PHE A 27 -2.07 -4.85 13.15
CA PHE A 27 -3.07 -5.18 14.16
C PHE A 27 -3.06 -4.18 15.33
N PHE A 28 -1.90 -3.83 15.87
CA PHE A 28 -1.81 -2.87 16.97
C PHE A 28 -2.26 -1.47 16.55
N ALA A 29 -1.93 -1.04 15.32
CA ALA A 29 -2.43 0.23 14.78
C ALA A 29 -3.96 0.24 14.68
N PHE A 30 -4.55 -0.83 14.16
CA PHE A 30 -5.99 -1.00 14.06
C PHE A 30 -6.65 -0.98 15.45
N GLN A 31 -6.18 -1.83 16.37
CA GLN A 31 -6.74 -1.93 17.71
C GLN A 31 -6.65 -0.60 18.47
N ASP A 32 -5.48 0.04 18.51
CA ASP A 32 -5.27 1.28 19.26
C ASP A 32 -6.11 2.44 18.67
N ALA A 33 -6.26 2.50 17.35
CA ALA A 33 -7.15 3.48 16.70
C ALA A 33 -8.61 3.27 17.10
N LEU A 34 -9.09 2.03 17.18
CA LEU A 34 -10.45 1.72 17.62
C LEU A 34 -10.67 2.07 19.10
N GLU A 35 -9.73 1.71 19.97
CA GLU A 35 -9.83 2.01 21.40
C GLU A 35 -9.83 3.51 21.65
N LYS A 36 -8.93 4.28 21.04
CA LYS A 36 -8.80 5.72 21.25
C LYS A 36 -9.90 6.54 20.60
N TYR A 37 -10.29 6.20 19.36
CA TYR A 37 -11.12 7.10 18.55
C TYR A 37 -12.52 6.56 18.23
N ALA A 38 -12.79 5.29 18.47
CA ALA A 38 -14.15 4.80 18.41
C ALA A 38 -14.75 4.63 19.82
N ILE A 39 -14.07 3.89 20.69
CA ILE A 39 -14.61 3.52 22.01
C ILE A 39 -14.51 4.73 22.98
N ALA A 40 -13.31 5.32 23.16
CA ALA A 40 -13.12 6.41 24.10
C ALA A 40 -13.92 7.68 23.70
N GLU A 41 -14.10 7.91 22.39
CA GLU A 41 -14.89 9.03 21.86
C GLU A 41 -16.39 8.71 21.72
N SER A 42 -16.79 7.47 22.04
CA SER A 42 -18.20 7.00 22.01
C SER A 42 -18.89 7.32 20.71
N VAL A 43 -18.28 6.94 19.57
CA VAL A 43 -18.87 7.20 18.25
C VAL A 43 -20.14 6.39 18.03
N ASP A 44 -21.06 6.89 17.19
CA ASP A 44 -22.30 6.20 16.85
C ASP A 44 -22.05 4.96 15.98
N PHE A 45 -21.00 4.97 15.14
CA PHE A 45 -20.62 3.86 14.28
C PHE A 45 -19.18 3.99 13.76
N VAL A 46 -18.68 2.92 13.17
CA VAL A 46 -17.37 2.89 12.48
C VAL A 46 -17.60 2.50 11.02
N ILE A 47 -16.89 3.14 10.09
CA ILE A 47 -16.86 2.72 8.68
C ILE A 47 -15.47 2.25 8.28
N ILE A 48 -15.39 1.18 7.48
CA ILE A 48 -14.16 0.66 6.87
C ILE A 48 -14.35 0.70 5.36
N ALA A 49 -13.67 1.64 4.71
CA ALA A 49 -13.81 1.88 3.28
C ALA A 49 -12.91 0.97 2.43
N GLY A 50 -12.91 -0.34 2.71
CA GLY A 50 -12.18 -1.39 1.98
C GLY A 50 -10.79 -1.69 2.53
N ASP A 51 -10.22 -2.80 2.06
CA ASP A 51 -8.90 -3.32 2.38
C ASP A 51 -8.66 -3.51 3.89
N LEU A 52 -9.59 -4.20 4.56
CA LEU A 52 -9.39 -4.67 5.94
C LEU A 52 -8.25 -5.69 6.00
N PHE A 53 -8.15 -6.57 4.99
CA PHE A 53 -7.12 -7.59 4.88
C PHE A 53 -6.15 -7.28 3.73
N GLU A 54 -4.88 -7.67 3.89
CA GLU A 54 -3.85 -7.58 2.85
C GLU A 54 -4.06 -8.55 1.69
N HIS A 55 -4.66 -9.71 1.96
CA HIS A 55 -4.81 -10.78 1.00
C HIS A 55 -6.23 -11.35 0.98
N ARG A 56 -6.69 -11.77 -0.20
CA ARG A 56 -7.98 -12.48 -0.36
C ARG A 56 -8.00 -13.85 0.31
N GLN A 57 -6.82 -14.42 0.59
CA GLN A 57 -6.65 -15.66 1.35
C GLN A 57 -5.80 -15.34 2.57
N ILE A 58 -6.35 -15.53 3.76
CA ILE A 58 -5.71 -15.19 5.02
C ILE A 58 -5.49 -16.41 5.91
N LEU A 59 -4.53 -16.29 6.81
CA LEU A 59 -4.25 -17.28 7.84
C LEU A 59 -5.24 -17.11 9.02
N PRO A 60 -5.50 -18.18 9.80
CA PRO A 60 -6.33 -18.08 11.00
C PRO A 60 -5.89 -17.01 11.99
N ALA A 61 -4.59 -16.75 12.11
CA ALA A 61 -4.06 -15.69 12.98
C ALA A 61 -4.53 -14.30 12.53
N THR A 62 -4.54 -14.03 11.22
CA THR A 62 -5.02 -12.77 10.65
C THR A 62 -6.53 -12.60 10.85
N LEU A 63 -7.31 -13.67 10.66
CA LEU A 63 -8.74 -13.64 10.95
C LEU A 63 -8.99 -13.31 12.42
N ASN A 64 -8.24 -13.95 13.33
CA ASN A 64 -8.35 -13.69 14.76
C ASN A 64 -8.04 -12.24 15.13
N GLN A 65 -7.07 -11.60 14.47
CA GLN A 65 -6.78 -10.16 14.65
C GLN A 65 -8.00 -9.29 14.29
N ALA A 66 -8.65 -9.57 13.16
CA ALA A 66 -9.85 -8.85 12.77
C ALA A 66 -11.00 -9.07 13.79
N GLN A 67 -11.21 -10.32 14.21
CA GLN A 67 -12.24 -10.67 15.19
C GLN A 67 -12.02 -9.93 16.51
N ILE A 68 -10.80 -9.90 17.04
CA ILE A 68 -10.48 -9.17 18.29
C ILE A 68 -10.86 -7.69 18.17
N GLY A 69 -10.46 -6.99 17.10
CA GLY A 69 -10.80 -5.58 16.91
C GLY A 69 -12.31 -5.34 16.76
N LEU A 70 -13.00 -6.18 16.00
CA LEU A 70 -14.45 -6.07 15.78
C LEU A 70 -15.25 -6.42 17.04
N GLU A 71 -14.83 -7.40 17.81
CA GLU A 71 -15.45 -7.74 19.09
C GLU A 71 -15.33 -6.63 20.15
N LEU A 72 -14.24 -5.85 20.14
CA LEU A 72 -14.11 -4.67 21.01
C LEU A 72 -15.25 -3.68 20.73
N LEU A 73 -15.53 -3.40 19.46
CA LEU A 73 -16.62 -2.50 19.05
C LEU A 73 -18.00 -3.11 19.34
N GLN A 74 -18.17 -4.40 19.10
CA GLN A 74 -19.41 -5.10 19.41
C GLN A 74 -19.74 -5.04 20.91
N ARG A 75 -18.76 -5.24 21.81
CA ARG A 75 -18.92 -5.07 23.26
C ARG A 75 -19.26 -3.64 23.68
N ALA A 76 -18.79 -2.67 22.93
CA ALA A 76 -19.12 -1.24 23.12
C ALA A 76 -20.49 -0.86 22.47
N ASN A 77 -21.17 -1.79 21.80
CA ASN A 77 -22.39 -1.55 21.02
C ASN A 77 -22.20 -0.54 19.87
N ILE A 78 -21.02 -0.47 19.29
CA ILE A 78 -20.69 0.37 18.15
C ILE A 78 -20.74 -0.47 16.87
N PRO A 79 -21.71 -0.27 15.97
CA PRO A 79 -21.78 -1.00 14.71
C PRO A 79 -20.64 -0.64 13.78
N VAL A 80 -20.14 -1.64 13.03
CA VAL A 80 -19.12 -1.47 12.00
C VAL A 80 -19.76 -1.72 10.65
N LEU A 81 -19.63 -0.75 9.74
CA LEU A 81 -20.10 -0.85 8.36
C LEU A 81 -18.89 -0.90 7.44
N ALA A 82 -18.86 -1.84 6.52
CA ALA A 82 -17.69 -2.07 5.68
C ALA A 82 -18.08 -2.36 4.23
N ILE A 83 -17.12 -2.14 3.34
CA ILE A 83 -17.11 -2.63 1.95
C ILE A 83 -15.84 -3.42 1.69
N GLU A 84 -15.84 -4.20 0.63
CA GLU A 84 -14.64 -4.86 0.12
C GLU A 84 -13.78 -3.88 -0.69
N GLY A 85 -12.44 -4.02 -0.57
CA GLY A 85 -11.47 -3.36 -1.43
C GLY A 85 -10.89 -4.31 -2.49
N ASN A 86 -9.75 -3.96 -3.06
CA ASN A 86 -9.09 -4.80 -4.06
C ASN A 86 -8.28 -5.96 -3.46
N HIS A 87 -7.82 -5.81 -2.23
CA HIS A 87 -7.04 -6.81 -1.53
C HIS A 87 -7.90 -7.90 -0.87
N ASP A 88 -9.11 -7.59 -0.47
CA ASP A 88 -9.97 -8.49 0.33
C ASP A 88 -11.32 -8.83 -0.31
N ASN A 89 -11.52 -8.48 -1.58
CA ASN A 89 -12.71 -8.89 -2.32
C ASN A 89 -12.73 -10.41 -2.57
N LEU A 90 -13.87 -10.90 -3.08
CA LEU A 90 -14.14 -12.31 -3.31
C LEU A 90 -12.96 -13.04 -4.00
N PRO A 91 -12.35 -14.06 -3.35
CA PRO A 91 -11.28 -14.83 -3.97
C PRO A 91 -11.77 -15.59 -5.22
N TYR A 92 -10.92 -15.69 -6.23
CA TYR A 92 -11.25 -16.40 -7.45
C TYR A 92 -11.64 -17.87 -7.17
N GLY A 93 -12.76 -18.32 -7.75
CA GLY A 93 -13.25 -19.68 -7.58
C GLY A 93 -14.00 -19.95 -6.26
N THR A 94 -14.17 -18.94 -5.41
CA THR A 94 -14.96 -19.05 -4.17
C THR A 94 -16.33 -18.39 -4.31
N ARG A 95 -17.21 -18.63 -3.33
CA ARG A 95 -18.56 -18.03 -3.25
C ARG A 95 -18.71 -17.03 -2.12
N THR A 96 -17.69 -16.86 -1.30
CA THR A 96 -17.70 -15.96 -0.15
C THR A 96 -16.32 -15.32 0.04
N SER A 97 -16.31 -14.12 0.59
CA SER A 97 -15.12 -13.41 1.05
C SER A 97 -14.99 -13.51 2.56
N TRP A 98 -13.87 -13.08 3.10
CA TRP A 98 -13.67 -13.01 4.54
C TRP A 98 -14.53 -11.91 5.19
N LEU A 99 -14.78 -10.79 4.50
CA LEU A 99 -15.69 -9.77 5.00
C LEU A 99 -17.14 -10.31 5.06
N ARG A 100 -17.56 -11.07 4.05
CA ARG A 100 -18.87 -11.74 4.07
C ARG A 100 -18.95 -12.71 5.25
N TYR A 101 -17.91 -13.50 5.51
CA TYR A 101 -17.85 -14.39 6.67
C TYR A 101 -17.99 -13.62 7.99
N LEU A 102 -17.29 -12.50 8.16
CA LEU A 102 -17.39 -11.65 9.34
C LEU A 102 -18.78 -11.02 9.48
N SER A 103 -19.41 -10.64 8.36
CA SER A 103 -20.80 -10.16 8.35
C SER A 103 -21.80 -11.23 8.75
N ASP A 104 -21.65 -12.44 8.19
CA ASP A 104 -22.50 -13.59 8.53
C ASP A 104 -22.32 -14.02 10.00
N SER A 105 -21.15 -13.77 10.57
CA SER A 105 -20.88 -13.98 12.00
C SER A 105 -21.43 -12.84 12.89
N GLY A 106 -21.91 -11.74 12.31
CA GLY A 106 -22.49 -10.60 13.04
C GLY A 106 -21.47 -9.67 13.67
N LEU A 107 -20.23 -9.69 13.18
CA LEU A 107 -19.14 -8.82 13.66
C LEU A 107 -19.08 -7.48 12.91
N LEU A 108 -19.58 -7.43 11.67
CA LEU A 108 -19.71 -6.20 10.88
C LEU A 108 -20.94 -6.26 9.98
N ILE A 109 -21.28 -5.13 9.38
CA ILE A 109 -22.32 -4.96 8.36
C ILE A 109 -21.61 -4.75 7.03
N LEU A 110 -21.62 -5.78 6.16
CA LEU A 110 -21.10 -5.64 4.81
C LEU A 110 -22.17 -5.04 3.90
N LEU A 111 -21.89 -3.87 3.33
CA LEU A 111 -22.81 -3.15 2.44
C LEU A 111 -22.36 -3.28 0.99
N GLU A 112 -23.18 -3.88 0.15
CA GLU A 112 -22.90 -3.99 -1.28
C GLU A 112 -24.18 -3.97 -2.10
N PRO A 113 -24.21 -3.33 -3.30
CA PRO A 113 -25.34 -3.41 -4.19
C PRO A 113 -25.55 -4.86 -4.67
N ASN A 114 -26.76 -5.18 -5.06
CA ASN A 114 -27.07 -6.50 -5.63
C ASN A 114 -26.44 -6.67 -7.05
N ALA A 115 -26.65 -7.84 -7.66
CA ALA A 115 -26.04 -8.15 -8.96
C ALA A 115 -26.48 -7.22 -10.10
N GLN A 116 -27.64 -6.56 -9.96
CA GLN A 116 -28.18 -5.58 -10.92
C GLN A 116 -27.68 -4.15 -10.65
N GLN A 117 -26.75 -3.96 -9.72
CA GLN A 117 -26.27 -2.65 -9.26
C GLN A 117 -27.38 -1.77 -8.68
N THR A 118 -28.38 -2.40 -8.02
CA THR A 118 -29.44 -1.70 -7.27
C THR A 118 -29.27 -1.95 -5.78
N TYR A 119 -29.92 -1.10 -4.96
CA TYR A 119 -29.76 -1.10 -3.54
C TYR A 119 -30.99 -1.65 -2.82
N ASP A 120 -30.80 -2.76 -2.14
CA ASP A 120 -31.76 -3.27 -1.15
C ASP A 120 -31.35 -2.78 0.25
N ARG A 121 -32.33 -2.56 1.12
CA ARG A 121 -32.04 -2.21 2.52
C ARG A 121 -31.40 -3.40 3.22
N TRP A 122 -30.31 -3.17 3.95
CA TRP A 122 -29.71 -4.18 4.77
C TRP A 122 -30.64 -4.58 5.93
N THR A 123 -30.75 -5.87 6.18
CA THR A 123 -31.57 -6.40 7.25
C THR A 123 -30.79 -7.40 8.13
N PRO A 124 -31.07 -7.43 9.44
CA PRO A 124 -30.38 -8.38 10.36
C PRO A 124 -30.71 -9.85 10.06
N GLU A 125 -31.88 -10.14 9.48
CA GLU A 125 -32.34 -11.47 9.15
C GLU A 125 -31.54 -12.11 8.02
N THR A 126 -31.28 -11.35 6.98
CA THR A 126 -30.51 -11.82 5.80
C THR A 126 -29.03 -11.50 5.89
N ARG A 127 -28.66 -10.47 6.67
CA ARG A 127 -27.33 -9.87 6.74
C ARG A 127 -26.81 -9.45 5.35
N GLN A 128 -27.73 -9.04 4.49
CA GLN A 128 -27.47 -8.58 3.12
C GLN A 128 -28.18 -7.27 2.87
N GLY A 129 -27.61 -6.46 1.97
CA GLY A 129 -28.14 -5.19 1.53
C GLY A 129 -27.03 -4.20 1.21
N GLY A 130 -27.39 -3.17 0.46
CA GLY A 130 -26.44 -2.17 0.00
C GLY A 130 -26.51 -0.86 0.74
N TYR A 131 -27.55 -0.63 1.57
CA TYR A 131 -27.67 0.55 2.41
C TYR A 131 -28.36 0.25 3.73
N ILE A 132 -28.12 1.10 4.72
CA ILE A 132 -28.79 1.08 6.02
C ILE A 132 -29.03 2.50 6.52
N ASP A 133 -30.18 2.73 7.15
CA ASP A 133 -30.49 3.95 7.88
C ASP A 133 -30.22 3.74 9.37
N LEU A 134 -29.31 4.54 9.93
CA LEU A 134 -28.90 4.47 11.34
C LEU A 134 -29.76 5.40 12.21
N PRO A 135 -29.93 5.09 13.50
CA PRO A 135 -30.73 5.92 14.43
C PRO A 135 -30.23 7.36 14.59
N CYS A 136 -28.94 7.63 14.28
CA CYS A 136 -28.33 8.96 14.35
C CYS A 136 -28.63 9.84 13.12
N ASP A 137 -29.69 9.54 12.36
CA ASP A 137 -30.14 10.31 11.19
C ASP A 137 -29.14 10.31 10.01
N VAL A 138 -28.48 9.16 9.80
CA VAL A 138 -27.48 8.94 8.75
C VAL A 138 -27.85 7.72 7.93
N ARG A 139 -27.82 7.83 6.60
CA ARG A 139 -27.82 6.70 5.67
C ARG A 139 -26.39 6.37 5.28
N VAL A 140 -26.01 5.08 5.39
CA VAL A 140 -24.73 4.59 4.88
C VAL A 140 -25.00 3.67 3.71
N ILE A 141 -24.32 3.91 2.59
CA ILE A 141 -24.45 3.20 1.31
C ILE A 141 -23.10 2.57 0.98
N GLY A 142 -23.08 1.29 0.64
CA GLY A 142 -21.86 0.61 0.24
C GLY A 142 -21.68 0.50 -1.26
N SER A 143 -20.51 0.07 -1.66
CA SER A 143 -20.18 -0.26 -3.05
C SER A 143 -19.43 -1.59 -3.11
N ARG A 144 -19.14 -2.06 -4.32
CA ARG A 144 -18.19 -3.14 -4.59
C ARG A 144 -16.88 -2.58 -5.09
N TRP A 145 -15.85 -3.39 -5.13
CA TRP A 145 -14.65 -3.07 -5.89
C TRP A 145 -14.92 -3.21 -7.40
N TYR A 146 -14.70 -2.15 -8.15
CA TYR A 146 -15.00 -2.09 -9.59
C TYR A 146 -13.76 -2.02 -10.49
N GLY A 147 -12.58 -1.68 -9.95
CA GLY A 147 -11.37 -1.47 -10.73
C GLY A 147 -11.60 -0.51 -11.91
N ALA A 148 -11.14 -0.86 -13.09
CA ALA A 148 -11.27 -0.03 -14.30
C ALA A 148 -12.72 0.21 -14.76
N SER A 149 -13.70 -0.54 -14.26
CA SER A 149 -15.13 -0.33 -14.59
C SER A 149 -15.82 0.70 -13.68
N ALA A 150 -15.12 1.29 -12.72
CA ALA A 150 -15.66 2.22 -11.75
C ALA A 150 -16.42 3.41 -12.38
N PRO A 151 -15.95 4.10 -13.44
CA PRO A 151 -16.69 5.20 -14.03
C PRO A 151 -18.09 4.80 -14.52
N LYS A 152 -18.21 3.61 -15.13
CA LYS A 152 -19.50 3.08 -15.57
C LYS A 152 -20.39 2.68 -14.40
N ALA A 153 -19.79 2.05 -13.37
CA ALA A 153 -20.52 1.64 -12.17
C ALA A 153 -21.10 2.84 -11.44
N ILE A 154 -20.35 3.93 -11.29
CA ILE A 154 -20.78 5.15 -10.64
C ILE A 154 -22.08 5.70 -11.22
N LEU A 155 -22.24 5.73 -12.55
CA LEU A 155 -23.48 6.19 -13.18
C LEU A 155 -24.68 5.33 -12.77
N GLN A 156 -24.51 4.00 -12.79
CA GLN A 156 -25.57 3.06 -12.41
C GLN A 156 -25.93 3.17 -10.91
N LEU A 157 -24.91 3.32 -10.06
CA LEU A 157 -25.10 3.49 -8.62
C LEU A 157 -25.81 4.80 -8.31
N ALA A 158 -25.43 5.91 -8.94
CA ALA A 158 -26.09 7.21 -8.78
C ALA A 158 -27.59 7.14 -9.14
N GLU A 159 -27.91 6.55 -10.30
CA GLU A 159 -29.31 6.33 -10.70
C GLU A 159 -30.07 5.44 -9.69
N SER A 160 -29.41 4.47 -9.10
CA SER A 160 -30.02 3.60 -8.10
C SER A 160 -30.23 4.30 -6.77
N ILE A 161 -29.27 5.13 -6.33
CA ILE A 161 -29.38 5.96 -5.11
C ILE A 161 -30.57 6.92 -5.20
N GLN A 162 -30.77 7.57 -6.34
CA GLN A 162 -31.89 8.49 -6.57
C GLN A 162 -33.27 7.81 -6.45
N LYS A 163 -33.35 6.50 -6.60
CA LYS A 163 -34.59 5.71 -6.47
C LYS A 163 -34.87 5.23 -5.04
N LEU A 164 -33.92 5.43 -4.11
CA LEU A 164 -34.12 5.06 -2.72
C LEU A 164 -35.20 5.90 -2.05
N PRO A 165 -35.83 5.41 -0.97
CA PRO A 165 -36.71 6.21 -0.14
C PRO A 165 -36.06 7.51 0.32
N THR A 166 -36.86 8.51 0.66
CA THR A 166 -36.39 9.78 1.20
C THR A 166 -35.27 9.56 2.22
N PRO A 167 -34.09 10.15 2.02
CA PRO A 167 -32.96 9.92 2.92
C PRO A 167 -33.19 10.64 4.26
N PRO A 168 -32.48 10.19 5.32
CA PRO A 168 -32.28 11.00 6.53
C PRO A 168 -31.40 12.22 6.21
N THR A 169 -31.03 13.00 7.23
CA THR A 169 -30.33 14.29 7.05
C THR A 169 -28.99 14.13 6.31
N TYR A 170 -28.26 13.04 6.52
CA TYR A 170 -26.95 12.82 5.88
C TYR A 170 -26.90 11.48 5.12
N GLN A 171 -26.26 11.50 3.96
CA GLN A 171 -25.94 10.31 3.18
C GLN A 171 -24.42 10.13 3.05
N ILE A 172 -23.92 9.01 3.52
CA ILE A 172 -22.52 8.60 3.42
C ILE A 172 -22.41 7.46 2.41
N MET A 173 -21.47 7.54 1.48
CA MET A 173 -21.17 6.42 0.58
C MET A 173 -19.74 5.95 0.81
N LEU A 174 -19.56 4.63 0.99
CA LEU A 174 -18.26 3.99 1.02
C LEU A 174 -17.90 3.56 -0.40
N PHE A 175 -16.70 3.93 -0.85
CA PHE A 175 -16.24 3.61 -2.19
C PHE A 175 -14.71 3.42 -2.19
N HIS A 176 -14.23 2.23 -2.55
CA HIS A 176 -12.81 1.93 -2.52
C HIS A 176 -12.18 2.20 -3.88
N HIS A 177 -11.60 3.39 -4.08
CA HIS A 177 -10.93 3.77 -5.33
C HIS A 177 -10.05 5.01 -5.15
N GLY A 178 -9.03 5.15 -6.03
CA GLY A 178 -8.14 6.31 -6.04
C GLY A 178 -8.67 7.47 -6.88
N LEU A 179 -8.37 8.70 -6.44
CA LEU A 179 -8.64 9.94 -7.18
C LEU A 179 -7.38 10.42 -7.90
N GLU A 180 -7.55 10.91 -9.15
CA GLU A 180 -6.44 11.43 -9.97
C GLU A 180 -5.71 12.59 -9.27
N GLY A 181 -4.39 12.68 -9.52
CA GLY A 181 -3.55 13.73 -8.93
C GLY A 181 -3.05 13.46 -7.51
N GLN A 182 -3.56 12.43 -6.82
CA GLN A 182 -3.14 12.13 -5.44
C GLN A 182 -1.82 11.39 -5.35
N ILE A 183 -1.52 10.54 -6.33
CA ILE A 183 -0.23 9.85 -6.47
C ILE A 183 0.30 10.04 -7.88
N SER A 184 1.59 10.41 -7.99
CA SER A 184 2.27 10.48 -9.29
C SER A 184 2.36 9.08 -9.91
N ARG A 185 1.99 8.93 -11.19
CA ARG A 185 2.03 7.70 -11.98
C ARG A 185 1.00 6.62 -11.59
N TYR A 186 -0.06 6.96 -10.88
CA TYR A 186 -1.16 6.02 -10.68
C TYR A 186 -2.06 6.02 -11.92
N SER A 187 -2.06 4.91 -12.67
CA SER A 187 -2.96 4.73 -13.81
C SER A 187 -4.28 4.10 -13.36
N GLY A 188 -5.40 4.64 -13.85
CA GLY A 188 -6.73 4.13 -13.53
C GLY A 188 -7.41 4.79 -12.34
N ALA A 189 -6.85 5.86 -11.79
CA ALA A 189 -7.55 6.71 -10.82
C ALA A 189 -8.75 7.39 -11.47
N LEU A 190 -9.81 7.60 -10.67
CA LEU A 190 -10.98 8.33 -11.10
C LEU A 190 -10.67 9.83 -11.22
N LYS A 191 -11.24 10.46 -12.24
CA LYS A 191 -11.28 11.91 -12.29
C LYS A 191 -12.36 12.45 -11.38
N TYR A 192 -12.18 13.67 -10.91
CA TYR A 192 -13.16 14.30 -10.04
C TYR A 192 -14.57 14.34 -10.69
N GLU A 193 -14.63 14.69 -11.98
CA GLU A 193 -15.89 14.78 -12.72
C GLU A 193 -16.63 13.43 -12.81
N GLU A 194 -15.92 12.33 -12.76
CA GLU A 194 -16.52 10.98 -12.77
C GLU A 194 -17.23 10.64 -11.45
N LEU A 195 -16.91 11.33 -10.35
CA LEU A 195 -17.58 11.19 -9.06
C LEU A 195 -18.80 12.11 -8.92
N GLN A 196 -18.93 13.15 -9.76
CA GLN A 196 -20.01 14.13 -9.69
C GLN A 196 -21.42 13.50 -9.68
N PRO A 197 -21.72 12.43 -10.43
CA PRO A 197 -23.03 11.79 -10.39
C PRO A 197 -23.43 11.31 -8.98
N LEU A 198 -22.48 10.92 -8.13
CA LEU A 198 -22.75 10.53 -6.74
C LEU A 198 -23.13 11.75 -5.90
N LYS A 199 -22.46 12.89 -6.11
CA LYS A 199 -22.81 14.16 -5.45
C LYS A 199 -24.21 14.60 -5.84
N ASP A 200 -24.53 14.51 -7.14
CA ASP A 200 -25.85 14.88 -7.68
C ASP A 200 -26.96 13.91 -7.20
N ALA A 201 -26.60 12.69 -6.83
CA ALA A 201 -27.50 11.73 -6.19
C ALA A 201 -27.72 12.00 -4.69
N GLY A 202 -27.08 13.02 -4.12
CA GLY A 202 -27.29 13.47 -2.74
C GLY A 202 -26.29 12.88 -1.74
N ILE A 203 -25.13 12.39 -2.18
CA ILE A 203 -24.08 11.96 -1.23
C ILE A 203 -23.42 13.19 -0.61
N ASP A 204 -23.46 13.29 0.72
CA ASP A 204 -22.87 14.36 1.50
C ASP A 204 -21.41 14.05 1.86
N TYR A 205 -21.09 12.79 2.16
CA TYR A 205 -19.77 12.31 2.54
C TYR A 205 -19.39 11.08 1.71
N LEU A 206 -18.39 11.21 0.83
CA LEU A 206 -17.82 10.10 0.10
C LEU A 206 -16.58 9.59 0.86
N ALA A 207 -16.73 8.44 1.49
CA ALA A 207 -15.65 7.76 2.21
C ALA A 207 -14.84 6.92 1.23
N LEU A 208 -13.63 7.38 0.93
CA LEU A 208 -12.70 6.67 0.04
C LEU A 208 -11.68 5.84 0.83
N GLY A 209 -11.05 4.90 0.14
CA GLY A 209 -9.85 4.15 0.48
C GLY A 209 -8.97 3.97 -0.75
N HIS A 210 -8.04 2.97 -0.74
CA HIS A 210 -7.14 2.60 -1.81
C HIS A 210 -5.87 3.44 -1.92
N ILE A 211 -5.92 4.72 -1.62
CA ILE A 211 -4.75 5.58 -1.59
C ILE A 211 -4.28 5.73 -0.15
N HIS A 212 -3.09 5.19 0.18
CA HIS A 212 -2.58 5.15 1.54
C HIS A 212 -2.16 6.52 2.10
N LYS A 213 -2.32 7.57 1.32
CA LYS A 213 -2.10 8.96 1.70
C LYS A 213 -3.43 9.66 1.97
N GLN A 214 -3.50 10.42 3.08
CA GLN A 214 -4.66 11.23 3.38
C GLN A 214 -4.84 12.37 2.36
N TYR A 215 -6.09 12.58 1.94
CA TYR A 215 -6.52 13.78 1.22
C TYR A 215 -8.02 14.03 1.42
N THR A 216 -8.41 15.28 1.14
CA THR A 216 -9.80 15.69 1.02
C THR A 216 -9.99 16.45 -0.29
N ALA A 217 -11.16 16.38 -0.89
CA ALA A 217 -11.48 17.14 -2.10
C ALA A 217 -12.92 17.69 -2.03
N GLU A 218 -13.09 18.94 -2.49
CA GLU A 218 -14.37 19.61 -2.69
C GLU A 218 -15.34 19.59 -1.47
N GLY A 219 -14.80 19.39 -0.27
CA GLY A 219 -15.56 19.41 0.98
C GLY A 219 -16.50 18.22 1.22
N TRP A 220 -16.50 17.22 0.32
CA TRP A 220 -17.36 16.03 0.45
C TRP A 220 -16.65 14.71 0.19
N ILE A 221 -15.42 14.71 -0.33
CA ILE A 221 -14.59 13.51 -0.58
C ILE A 221 -13.50 13.44 0.49
N PHE A 222 -13.40 12.30 1.14
CA PHE A 222 -12.49 12.09 2.27
C PHE A 222 -11.78 10.73 2.14
N ASN A 223 -10.46 10.75 2.17
CA ASN A 223 -9.62 9.57 2.20
C ASN A 223 -8.63 9.68 3.36
N PRO A 224 -8.69 8.83 4.38
CA PRO A 224 -7.84 8.94 5.57
C PRO A 224 -6.40 8.46 5.31
N GLY A 225 -6.20 7.66 4.27
CA GLY A 225 -5.00 6.87 4.05
C GLY A 225 -5.02 5.57 4.85
N SER A 226 -3.92 4.84 4.82
CA SER A 226 -3.78 3.58 5.57
C SER A 226 -3.61 3.81 7.08
N THR A 227 -4.02 2.85 7.89
CA THR A 227 -3.83 2.92 9.35
C THR A 227 -2.37 2.78 9.76
N GLU A 228 -1.59 1.96 9.05
CA GLU A 228 -0.16 1.79 9.25
C GLU A 228 0.58 1.91 7.90
N ALA A 229 1.87 2.23 7.89
CA ALA A 229 2.65 2.41 6.67
C ALA A 229 2.98 1.07 6.00
N ASN A 230 2.61 0.88 4.74
CA ASN A 230 2.97 -0.30 3.96
C ASN A 230 4.42 -0.24 3.45
N SER A 231 5.01 0.94 3.41
CA SER A 231 6.38 1.12 2.94
C SER A 231 7.06 2.31 3.63
N ILE A 232 8.38 2.33 3.55
CA ILE A 232 9.17 3.47 4.06
C ILE A 232 8.78 4.78 3.34
N ALA A 233 8.35 4.70 2.08
CA ALA A 233 7.93 5.88 1.34
C ALA A 233 6.68 6.54 1.95
N GLU A 234 5.82 5.76 2.56
CA GLU A 234 4.59 6.22 3.20
C GLU A 234 4.82 6.81 4.60
N GLY A 235 5.96 6.52 5.23
CA GLY A 235 6.34 7.05 6.55
C GLY A 235 6.79 8.50 6.57
N GLN A 236 6.66 9.24 5.45
CA GLN A 236 7.08 10.64 5.40
C GLN A 236 6.00 11.58 5.91
N ASP A 237 6.42 12.68 6.57
CA ASP A 237 5.51 13.75 6.99
C ASP A 237 4.74 14.41 5.82
N GLN A 238 5.30 14.33 4.61
CA GLN A 238 4.68 14.84 3.38
C GLN A 238 3.51 13.98 2.88
N ASN A 239 3.35 12.75 3.41
CA ASN A 239 2.27 11.84 3.08
C ASN A 239 1.53 11.45 4.37
N PRO A 240 0.77 12.37 4.97
CA PRO A 240 0.02 12.05 6.19
C PRO A 240 -0.98 10.93 5.91
N ARG A 241 -1.21 10.10 6.92
CA ARG A 241 -2.21 9.04 6.95
C ARG A 241 -2.74 8.91 8.36
N GLY A 242 -3.84 8.25 8.53
CA GLY A 242 -4.45 8.07 9.84
C GLY A 242 -5.87 7.53 9.73
N VAL A 243 -6.70 7.98 10.64
CA VAL A 243 -8.14 7.73 10.64
C VAL A 243 -8.88 9.05 10.79
N TYR A 244 -10.06 9.19 10.19
CA TYR A 244 -10.88 10.38 10.42
C TYR A 244 -11.87 10.15 11.55
N LEU A 245 -11.83 11.04 12.54
CA LEU A 245 -12.94 11.22 13.47
C LEU A 245 -13.85 12.29 12.89
N VAL A 246 -15.07 11.91 12.54
CA VAL A 246 -16.00 12.76 11.81
C VAL A 246 -17.19 13.12 12.69
N THR A 247 -17.55 14.39 12.67
CA THR A 247 -18.77 14.89 13.30
C THR A 247 -19.67 15.52 12.23
N LEU A 248 -20.94 15.12 12.19
CA LEU A 248 -21.99 15.66 11.34
C LEU A 248 -22.97 16.42 12.23
N GLU A 249 -23.06 17.72 12.03
CA GLU A 249 -23.94 18.55 12.82
C GLU A 249 -24.39 19.79 12.03
N ASN A 250 -25.71 20.14 12.10
CA ASN A 250 -26.29 21.33 11.50
C ASN A 250 -25.99 21.51 9.99
N GLY A 251 -25.85 20.42 9.24
CA GLY A 251 -25.47 20.45 7.81
C GLY A 251 -23.98 20.58 7.54
N GLU A 252 -23.16 20.66 8.59
CA GLU A 252 -21.70 20.73 8.47
C GLU A 252 -21.05 19.38 8.67
N ILE A 253 -19.94 19.17 7.98
CA ILE A 253 -19.10 17.98 8.07
C ILE A 253 -17.73 18.40 8.61
N ASN A 254 -17.38 17.94 9.79
CA ASN A 254 -16.06 18.15 10.37
C ASN A 254 -15.33 16.81 10.44
N ALA A 255 -14.30 16.62 9.61
CA ALA A 255 -13.46 15.43 9.56
C ALA A 255 -12.05 15.75 10.05
N GLU A 256 -11.72 15.30 11.25
CA GLU A 256 -10.42 15.52 11.86
C GLU A 256 -9.52 14.29 11.70
N LEU A 257 -8.36 14.47 11.06
CA LEU A 257 -7.37 13.40 10.91
C LEU A 257 -6.69 13.11 12.25
N LYS A 258 -6.88 11.90 12.76
CA LYS A 258 -6.24 11.40 13.97
C LYS A 258 -5.05 10.52 13.59
N ARG A 259 -3.91 10.78 14.23
CA ARG A 259 -2.63 10.12 13.96
C ARG A 259 -1.93 9.67 15.25
N ASP A 260 -2.44 10.05 16.40
CA ASP A 260 -1.90 9.73 17.71
C ASP A 260 -2.42 8.39 18.23
N TYR A 261 -2.07 7.34 17.52
CA TYR A 261 -2.27 5.94 17.88
C TYR A 261 -1.02 5.15 17.49
N TYR A 262 -0.93 3.88 17.87
CA TYR A 262 0.24 3.05 17.59
C TYR A 262 0.60 3.06 16.11
N GLN A 263 1.83 3.43 15.81
CA GLN A 263 2.44 3.32 14.50
C GLN A 263 3.92 2.99 14.67
N ARG A 264 4.46 2.10 13.84
CA ARG A 264 5.88 1.78 13.88
C ARG A 264 6.71 2.98 13.43
N PRO A 265 7.67 3.46 14.23
CA PRO A 265 8.55 4.55 13.81
C PRO A 265 9.31 4.21 12.54
N ILE A 266 9.34 5.15 11.60
CA ILE A 266 10.12 5.06 10.35
C ILE A 266 11.15 6.19 10.35
N ILE A 267 12.42 5.81 10.29
CA ILE A 267 13.54 6.75 10.36
C ILE A 267 14.31 6.72 9.06
N ARG A 268 14.52 7.90 8.48
CA ARG A 268 15.31 8.06 7.26
C ARG A 268 16.55 8.89 7.54
N LEU A 269 17.69 8.30 7.26
CA LEU A 269 18.98 8.93 7.36
C LEU A 269 19.59 9.14 5.99
N LYS A 270 20.28 10.26 5.83
CA LYS A 270 21.10 10.53 4.64
C LYS A 270 22.56 10.73 5.07
N LEU A 271 23.45 10.07 4.36
CA LEU A 271 24.88 10.24 4.47
C LEU A 271 25.42 10.70 3.12
N LYS A 272 26.00 11.90 3.07
CA LYS A 272 26.69 12.40 1.89
C LYS A 272 28.16 12.02 1.97
N VAL A 273 28.65 11.44 0.90
CA VAL A 273 30.06 11.07 0.73
C VAL A 273 30.70 11.87 -0.41
N ASN A 274 32.01 12.03 -0.37
CA ASN A 274 32.77 12.78 -1.36
C ASN A 274 34.04 12.03 -1.80
N LYS A 275 34.72 12.52 -2.83
CA LYS A 275 35.89 11.89 -3.44
C LYS A 275 37.14 11.84 -2.54
N GLU A 276 37.19 12.60 -1.48
CA GLU A 276 38.35 12.69 -0.58
C GLU A 276 38.36 11.59 0.46
N GLN A 277 37.21 10.92 0.68
CA GLN A 277 37.05 9.86 1.65
C GLN A 277 37.55 8.51 1.12
N THR A 278 38.24 7.77 1.98
CA THR A 278 38.60 6.35 1.72
C THR A 278 37.40 5.45 1.97
N GLN A 279 37.52 4.18 1.58
CA GLN A 279 36.51 3.17 1.85
C GLN A 279 36.24 3.04 3.36
N GLU A 280 37.30 2.95 4.16
CA GLU A 280 37.26 2.80 5.61
C GLU A 280 36.55 4.01 6.25
N GLU A 281 36.88 5.22 5.83
CA GLU A 281 36.25 6.44 6.33
C GLU A 281 34.76 6.50 6.01
N VAL A 282 34.31 6.06 4.83
CA VAL A 282 32.89 5.98 4.48
C VAL A 282 32.15 5.00 5.38
N GLU A 283 32.73 3.83 5.64
CA GLU A 283 32.16 2.83 6.54
C GLU A 283 32.11 3.33 7.99
N GLU A 284 33.18 3.98 8.47
CA GLU A 284 33.25 4.54 9.82
C GLU A 284 32.22 5.64 10.05
N VAL A 285 32.10 6.57 9.12
CA VAL A 285 31.11 7.66 9.21
C VAL A 285 29.68 7.11 9.17
N ALA A 286 29.42 6.07 8.36
CA ALA A 286 28.12 5.40 8.35
C ALA A 286 27.80 4.74 9.72
N VAL A 287 28.79 4.06 10.32
CA VAL A 287 28.65 3.44 11.65
C VAL A 287 28.46 4.51 12.74
N GLU A 288 29.24 5.59 12.70
CA GLU A 288 29.13 6.68 13.65
C GLU A 288 27.75 7.35 13.59
N LYS A 289 27.24 7.61 12.36
CA LYS A 289 25.93 8.19 12.17
C LYS A 289 24.81 7.34 12.75
N VAL A 290 24.84 6.04 12.50
CA VAL A 290 23.87 5.10 13.08
C VAL A 290 24.03 5.00 14.60
N SER A 291 25.27 5.00 15.11
CA SER A 291 25.51 4.90 16.56
C SER A 291 24.99 6.12 17.33
N LYS A 292 25.10 7.32 16.77
CA LYS A 292 24.60 8.57 17.38
C LYS A 292 23.09 8.61 17.54
N GLU A 293 22.35 7.96 16.63
CA GLU A 293 20.88 7.99 16.62
C GLU A 293 20.26 6.65 17.07
N LYS A 294 21.07 5.77 17.67
CA LYS A 294 20.69 4.39 18.04
C LYS A 294 19.41 4.32 18.87
N ASP A 295 19.27 5.16 19.88
CA ASP A 295 18.14 5.10 20.81
C ASP A 295 16.80 5.33 20.10
N GLN A 296 16.79 6.18 19.07
CA GLN A 296 15.59 6.44 18.27
C GLN A 296 15.31 5.29 17.29
N MET A 297 16.35 4.55 16.89
CA MET A 297 16.24 3.47 15.89
C MET A 297 15.81 2.13 16.49
N ARG A 298 15.93 1.93 17.78
CA ARG A 298 15.60 0.65 18.43
C ARG A 298 14.16 0.24 18.10
N GLY A 299 14.02 -0.92 17.45
CA GLY A 299 12.73 -1.45 17.03
C GLY A 299 12.04 -0.69 15.91
N ALA A 300 12.63 0.37 15.35
CA ALA A 300 12.10 1.13 14.23
C ALA A 300 12.37 0.45 12.88
N ILE A 301 11.74 0.97 11.81
CA ILE A 301 12.15 0.71 10.42
C ILE A 301 13.10 1.82 10.02
N VAL A 302 14.31 1.48 9.64
CA VAL A 302 15.37 2.44 9.32
C VAL A 302 15.81 2.32 7.87
N GLU A 303 15.86 3.43 7.16
CA GLU A 303 16.52 3.56 5.85
C GLU A 303 17.73 4.47 5.99
N LEU A 304 18.92 3.96 5.72
CA LEU A 304 20.09 4.81 5.50
C LEU A 304 20.37 4.90 4.00
N ARG A 305 20.38 6.13 3.48
CA ARG A 305 20.78 6.43 2.10
C ARG A 305 22.19 7.02 2.12
N ILE A 306 23.12 6.35 1.46
CA ILE A 306 24.46 6.87 1.19
C ILE A 306 24.46 7.38 -0.25
N GLU A 307 24.72 8.67 -0.42
CA GLU A 307 24.67 9.37 -1.72
C GLU A 307 25.92 10.24 -1.92
N GLY A 308 26.37 10.39 -3.15
CA GLY A 308 27.49 11.25 -3.49
C GLY A 308 28.48 10.61 -4.45
N GLN A 309 29.70 11.17 -4.51
CA GLN A 309 30.74 10.70 -5.41
C GLN A 309 31.93 10.17 -4.61
N LEU A 310 32.32 8.93 -4.88
CA LEU A 310 33.47 8.27 -4.23
C LEU A 310 34.76 8.57 -4.97
N GLY A 311 35.89 8.55 -4.23
CA GLY A 311 37.25 8.58 -4.80
C GLY A 311 37.81 7.22 -5.20
N PHE A 312 37.02 6.15 -5.01
CA PHE A 312 37.39 4.75 -5.24
C PHE A 312 36.24 4.01 -5.98
N ASN A 313 36.46 2.73 -6.32
CA ASN A 313 35.43 1.95 -7.01
C ASN A 313 34.28 1.66 -6.06
N ARG A 314 33.04 1.92 -6.50
CA ARG A 314 31.84 1.67 -5.70
C ARG A 314 31.68 0.21 -5.24
N LEU A 315 32.28 -0.74 -5.94
CA LEU A 315 32.23 -2.18 -5.65
C LEU A 315 33.23 -2.59 -4.55
N ASP A 316 34.17 -1.73 -4.16
CA ASP A 316 35.13 -2.02 -3.10
C ASP A 316 34.40 -2.12 -1.73
N ILE A 317 33.28 -1.42 -1.54
CA ILE A 317 32.44 -1.57 -0.35
C ILE A 317 31.57 -2.82 -0.48
N ASN A 318 31.72 -3.75 0.46
CA ASN A 318 30.78 -4.84 0.62
C ASN A 318 29.47 -4.37 1.26
N VAL A 319 28.53 -3.91 0.43
CA VAL A 319 27.25 -3.35 0.85
C VAL A 319 26.44 -4.29 1.76
N ARG A 320 26.56 -5.61 1.54
CA ARG A 320 25.87 -6.62 2.37
C ARG A 320 26.45 -6.67 3.79
N GLN A 321 27.78 -6.70 3.92
CA GLN A 321 28.43 -6.68 5.22
C GLN A 321 28.20 -5.35 5.94
N LEU A 322 28.33 -4.24 5.24
CA LEU A 322 28.03 -2.92 5.80
C LEU A 322 26.61 -2.86 6.32
N ARG A 323 25.60 -3.29 5.54
CA ARG A 323 24.21 -3.34 5.99
C ARG A 323 24.04 -4.19 7.26
N GLN A 324 24.65 -5.37 7.32
CA GLN A 324 24.57 -6.23 8.51
C GLN A 324 25.17 -5.56 9.76
N LYS A 325 26.34 -4.93 9.61
CA LYS A 325 27.01 -4.18 10.69
C LYS A 325 26.14 -3.01 11.19
N LEU A 326 25.56 -2.25 10.27
CA LEU A 326 24.69 -1.11 10.60
C LEU A 326 23.37 -1.58 11.25
N HIS A 327 22.78 -2.68 10.77
CA HIS A 327 21.57 -3.25 11.36
C HIS A 327 21.84 -3.70 12.81
N GLN A 328 22.93 -4.41 13.08
CA GLN A 328 23.29 -4.80 14.44
C GLN A 328 23.52 -3.59 15.36
N LYS A 329 24.12 -2.53 14.85
CA LYS A 329 24.41 -1.31 15.62
C LYS A 329 23.16 -0.49 15.92
N SER A 330 22.20 -0.42 15.00
CA SER A 330 20.97 0.36 15.15
C SER A 330 19.95 -0.29 16.08
N GLU A 331 20.00 -1.61 16.28
CA GLU A 331 18.94 -2.42 16.92
C GLU A 331 17.56 -2.18 16.29
N ALA A 332 17.53 -1.77 15.00
CA ALA A 332 16.30 -1.57 14.25
C ALA A 332 15.59 -2.91 14.01
N LEU A 333 14.26 -2.89 13.95
CA LEU A 333 13.49 -4.05 13.52
C LEU A 333 13.82 -4.42 12.07
N ILE A 334 13.88 -3.41 11.20
CA ILE A 334 14.22 -3.53 9.78
C ILE A 334 15.24 -2.45 9.45
N PHE A 335 16.35 -2.83 8.82
CA PHE A 335 17.37 -1.88 8.35
C PHE A 335 17.58 -2.02 6.84
N LEU A 336 17.29 -0.95 6.10
CA LEU A 336 17.50 -0.86 4.67
C LEU A 336 18.67 0.09 4.38
N LEU A 337 19.60 -0.37 3.55
CA LEU A 337 20.70 0.44 3.07
C LEU A 337 20.51 0.73 1.58
N LYS A 338 20.34 2.01 1.23
CA LYS A 338 20.38 2.50 -0.15
C LYS A 338 21.75 3.08 -0.43
N TYR A 339 22.46 2.43 -1.33
CA TYR A 339 23.81 2.82 -1.74
C TYR A 339 23.77 3.43 -3.13
N GLU A 340 23.49 4.73 -3.18
CA GLU A 340 23.26 5.54 -4.40
C GLU A 340 24.46 6.45 -4.67
N VAL A 341 25.63 5.87 -4.87
CA VAL A 341 26.89 6.58 -5.10
C VAL A 341 27.37 6.41 -6.53
N THR A 342 28.12 7.41 -7.02
CA THR A 342 28.92 7.29 -8.23
C THR A 342 30.39 7.09 -7.83
N GLY A 343 31.07 6.08 -8.38
CA GLY A 343 32.50 5.86 -8.18
C GLY A 343 33.35 6.68 -9.14
N THR A 344 34.67 6.64 -8.94
CA THR A 344 35.62 7.08 -9.96
C THR A 344 35.56 6.10 -11.10
N GLU A 345 35.07 6.62 -12.22
CA GLU A 345 35.07 6.02 -13.54
C GLU A 345 34.62 4.54 -13.64
N TYR A 346 33.44 4.36 -14.16
CA TYR A 346 33.27 3.33 -15.16
C TYR A 346 34.29 3.67 -16.25
N GLU A 347 35.48 3.13 -16.21
CA GLU A 347 36.33 3.07 -17.39
C GLU A 347 35.51 2.29 -18.40
N SER A 348 34.96 3.03 -19.39
CA SER A 348 34.28 2.41 -20.51
C SER A 348 35.23 1.30 -21.00
N PRO A 349 34.82 0.03 -21.04
CA PRO A 349 35.68 -1.04 -21.58
C PRO A 349 36.07 -0.79 -23.03
N PHE A 350 35.55 0.28 -23.61
CA PHE A 350 35.80 0.73 -24.97
C PHE A 350 36.98 1.73 -24.99
N PRO A 351 38.00 1.50 -25.81
CA PRO A 351 39.21 2.36 -25.89
C PRO A 351 38.86 3.80 -26.26
N LYS A 352 39.39 4.75 -25.50
CA LYS A 352 39.29 6.20 -25.77
C LYS A 352 39.97 6.47 -27.12
N GLY A 353 39.19 6.76 -28.19
CA GLY A 353 39.67 7.15 -29.50
C GLY A 353 39.33 6.21 -30.68
N GLY A 354 38.50 5.17 -30.44
CA GLY A 354 37.93 4.33 -31.50
C GLY A 354 36.57 4.85 -32.00
N GLU A 355 36.03 4.19 -33.02
CA GLU A 355 34.61 4.39 -33.37
C GLU A 355 33.71 4.16 -32.14
N PRO A 356 32.66 4.96 -31.96
CA PRO A 356 31.78 4.77 -30.82
C PRO A 356 31.21 3.35 -30.88
N PRO A 357 31.20 2.59 -29.76
CA PRO A 357 30.70 1.23 -29.73
C PRO A 357 29.24 1.21 -30.15
N LYS A 358 28.84 0.16 -30.83
CA LYS A 358 27.44 -0.04 -31.20
C LYS A 358 26.61 -0.20 -29.94
N ARG A 359 25.36 0.24 -30.00
CA ARG A 359 24.44 0.14 -28.87
C ARG A 359 24.35 -1.31 -28.34
N GLU A 360 24.39 -2.29 -29.21
CA GLU A 360 24.34 -3.72 -28.87
C GLU A 360 25.53 -4.16 -28.03
N GLU A 361 26.75 -3.63 -28.31
CA GLU A 361 27.97 -3.93 -27.58
C GLU A 361 27.92 -3.30 -26.17
N ILE A 362 27.37 -2.10 -26.05
CA ILE A 362 27.17 -1.44 -24.76
C ILE A 362 26.16 -2.23 -23.91
N GLU A 363 25.05 -2.64 -24.50
CA GLU A 363 24.01 -3.40 -23.80
C GLU A 363 24.53 -4.77 -23.34
N GLN A 364 25.29 -5.47 -24.19
CA GLN A 364 25.92 -6.73 -23.85
C GLN A 364 26.82 -6.58 -22.64
N GLN A 365 27.71 -5.58 -22.66
CA GLN A 365 28.66 -5.35 -21.56
C GLN A 365 27.95 -4.99 -20.26
N VAL A 366 26.90 -4.14 -20.32
CA VAL A 366 26.11 -3.76 -19.13
C VAL A 366 25.44 -4.99 -18.49
N PHE A 367 24.83 -5.86 -19.31
CA PHE A 367 24.23 -7.08 -18.79
C PHE A 367 25.27 -8.04 -18.19
N GLU A 368 26.44 -8.16 -18.83
CA GLU A 368 27.54 -9.00 -18.35
C GLU A 368 28.11 -8.48 -17.04
N ASP A 369 28.32 -7.18 -16.90
CA ASP A 369 28.78 -6.55 -15.66
C ASP A 369 27.78 -6.74 -14.52
N LEU A 370 26.47 -6.59 -14.80
CA LEU A 370 25.40 -6.81 -13.80
C LEU A 370 25.33 -8.26 -13.33
N LEU A 371 25.45 -9.21 -14.25
CA LEU A 371 25.42 -10.65 -13.93
C LEU A 371 26.69 -11.08 -13.22
N SER A 372 27.85 -10.57 -13.62
CA SER A 372 29.14 -10.85 -12.97
C SER A 372 29.19 -10.33 -11.52
N ALA A 373 28.47 -9.25 -11.24
CA ALA A 373 28.33 -8.71 -9.88
C ALA A 373 27.38 -9.53 -8.99
N ASN A 374 26.62 -10.48 -9.56
CA ASN A 374 25.68 -11.32 -8.83
C ASN A 374 26.29 -12.71 -8.56
N THR A 375 26.44 -13.08 -7.30
CA THR A 375 27.05 -14.35 -6.89
C THR A 375 26.39 -15.61 -7.46
N ASN A 376 25.11 -15.54 -7.78
CA ASN A 376 24.36 -16.67 -8.35
C ASN A 376 24.61 -16.83 -9.87
N TYR A 377 24.97 -15.78 -10.57
CA TYR A 377 25.07 -15.74 -12.04
C TYR A 377 26.48 -15.43 -12.54
N GLN A 378 27.44 -15.11 -11.66
CA GLN A 378 28.78 -14.65 -12.04
C GLN A 378 29.53 -15.65 -12.92
N HIS A 379 29.30 -16.95 -12.76
CA HIS A 379 29.98 -18.01 -13.51
C HIS A 379 29.44 -18.16 -14.95
N GLN A 380 28.29 -17.55 -15.24
CA GLN A 380 27.58 -17.64 -16.52
C GLN A 380 27.20 -16.27 -17.05
N ALA A 381 27.87 -15.21 -16.62
CA ALA A 381 27.55 -13.84 -16.93
C ALA A 381 27.47 -13.59 -18.44
N GLU A 382 28.45 -14.07 -19.21
CA GLU A 382 28.51 -13.88 -20.66
C GLU A 382 27.36 -14.55 -21.43
N PRO A 383 27.07 -15.87 -21.27
CA PRO A 383 25.95 -16.51 -21.97
C PRO A 383 24.59 -15.93 -21.55
N LEU A 384 24.38 -15.66 -20.28
CA LEU A 384 23.12 -15.04 -19.80
C LEU A 384 22.96 -13.61 -20.32
N ALA A 385 24.04 -12.82 -20.41
CA ALA A 385 23.98 -11.47 -20.99
C ALA A 385 23.56 -11.48 -22.45
N LYS A 386 24.07 -12.43 -23.25
CA LYS A 386 23.64 -12.66 -24.63
C LYS A 386 22.17 -13.03 -24.70
N GLY A 387 21.72 -13.94 -23.82
CA GLY A 387 20.31 -14.32 -23.75
C GLY A 387 19.38 -13.18 -23.36
N LEU A 388 19.75 -12.36 -22.38
CA LEU A 388 18.97 -11.18 -21.97
C LEU A 388 18.84 -10.14 -23.09
N ARG A 389 19.88 -9.98 -23.93
CA ARG A 389 19.82 -9.10 -25.09
C ARG A 389 18.82 -9.63 -26.12
N VAL A 390 18.87 -10.91 -26.45
CA VAL A 390 17.92 -11.55 -27.39
C VAL A 390 16.49 -11.46 -26.85
N LEU A 391 16.28 -11.75 -25.56
CA LEU A 391 14.98 -11.62 -24.90
C LEU A 391 14.42 -10.20 -25.01
N LYS A 392 15.26 -9.19 -24.79
CA LYS A 392 14.86 -7.78 -24.95
C LYS A 392 14.43 -7.46 -26.37
N GLU A 393 15.17 -7.93 -27.40
CA GLU A 393 14.83 -7.74 -28.80
C GLU A 393 13.46 -8.38 -29.11
N GLN A 394 13.22 -9.63 -28.70
CA GLN A 394 11.94 -10.33 -28.86
C GLN A 394 10.78 -9.58 -28.18
N ILE A 395 11.01 -9.00 -26.99
CA ILE A 395 9.99 -8.18 -26.30
C ILE A 395 9.67 -6.92 -27.11
N LEU A 396 10.70 -6.25 -27.67
CA LEU A 396 10.51 -5.05 -28.48
C LEU A 396 9.81 -5.33 -29.82
N GLU A 397 10.00 -6.53 -30.36
CA GLU A 397 9.31 -7.02 -31.56
C GLU A 397 7.89 -7.51 -31.28
N SER A 398 7.44 -7.43 -30.02
CA SER A 398 6.11 -7.86 -29.58
C SER A 398 5.83 -9.36 -29.79
N GLU A 399 6.84 -10.19 -29.61
CA GLU A 399 6.70 -11.64 -29.64
C GLU A 399 5.69 -12.15 -28.61
N HIS A 400 5.04 -13.27 -28.91
CA HIS A 400 4.00 -13.82 -28.05
C HIS A 400 4.59 -14.27 -26.69
N PRO A 401 3.93 -14.00 -25.57
CA PRO A 401 4.43 -14.35 -24.24
C PRO A 401 4.88 -15.81 -24.08
N SER A 402 4.21 -16.78 -24.72
CA SER A 402 4.60 -18.19 -24.66
C SER A 402 5.98 -18.46 -25.26
N VAL A 403 6.37 -17.71 -26.30
CA VAL A 403 7.70 -17.82 -26.93
C VAL A 403 8.76 -17.27 -25.98
N LEU A 404 8.47 -16.14 -25.35
CA LEU A 404 9.36 -15.50 -24.38
C LEU A 404 9.60 -16.43 -23.16
N TYR A 405 8.54 -17.06 -22.63
CA TYR A 405 8.67 -18.01 -21.54
C TYR A 405 9.48 -19.25 -21.91
N GLN A 406 9.26 -19.82 -23.08
CA GLN A 406 10.05 -20.96 -23.57
C GLN A 406 11.53 -20.58 -23.74
N PHE A 407 11.80 -19.39 -24.24
CA PHE A 407 13.18 -18.91 -24.38
C PHE A 407 13.87 -18.72 -23.02
N ILE A 408 13.17 -18.15 -22.02
CA ILE A 408 13.70 -18.01 -20.66
C ILE A 408 13.99 -19.39 -20.04
N GLU A 409 13.07 -20.33 -20.20
CA GLU A 409 13.22 -21.70 -19.70
C GLU A 409 14.42 -22.41 -20.33
N GLN A 410 14.61 -22.28 -21.64
CA GLN A 410 15.79 -22.80 -22.35
C GLN A 410 17.08 -22.14 -21.84
N LEU A 411 17.09 -20.81 -21.72
CA LEU A 411 18.26 -20.07 -21.26
C LEU A 411 18.71 -20.46 -19.85
N LEU A 412 17.76 -20.86 -18.99
CA LEU A 412 18.04 -21.29 -17.61
C LEU A 412 18.31 -22.79 -17.48
N THR A 413 17.82 -23.64 -18.44
CA THR A 413 17.95 -25.10 -18.37
C THR A 413 19.14 -25.66 -19.16
N GLU A 414 19.77 -24.91 -20.03
CA GLU A 414 21.04 -25.31 -20.66
C GLU A 414 22.18 -25.51 -19.66
N GLU A 415 21.92 -25.29 -18.36
CA GLU A 415 22.84 -25.41 -17.24
C GLU A 415 23.06 -26.84 -16.72
N GLU A 416 22.14 -27.78 -16.91
CA GLU A 416 22.27 -29.14 -16.30
C GLU A 416 23.07 -30.13 -17.15
N SER A 417 23.65 -29.72 -18.29
CA SER A 417 24.32 -30.63 -19.22
C SER A 417 25.79 -30.30 -19.54
N SER A 418 26.49 -29.49 -18.74
CA SER A 418 27.90 -29.17 -18.99
C SER A 418 28.78 -29.44 -17.77
#